data_82c4cbdba6a9a32be046d808a1fe6658
#
_entry.id   82c4cbdba6a9a32be046d808a1fe6658
#
_cell.length_a   1.000
_cell.length_b   1.000
_cell.length_c   1.000
_cell.angle_alpha   90.00
_cell.angle_beta   90.00
_cell.angle_gamma   90.00
#
_symmetry.space_group_name_H-M   'P 1'
#
loop_
_entity.id
_entity.type
_entity.pdbx_description
1 polymer ?
#
loop_
_entity_poly.entity_id
_entity_poly.type
_entity_poly.pdbx_seq_one_letter_code
_entity_poly.pdbx_strand_id
1 'polypeptide(L)'
;MTNQIKYNWASLGTGVIANELAQALEALGGKLYSVANRTYDKGVAFAEKYGIEKVYEEIDQVFEDPEVDIIYISTPHNTHINYLRKALAAGKHVLCEKSITLNSEELAEAIKLAEENHVKLAEAMTIFHMPIYRKLSEIVESGKLGPLKVIQMNFGSYKEYDMTNRFFNRNLAGGALLDIGVYALSFVRWFMTSQPTEMVSQVKLAPTGVDEQAGILLTNAEGEMATVTLSLHAKQPKRGTIAYDKGYIELYEYPRGQKAVITYTEDGSQEVIEAGETAKALQYEVLDMEAAVAGEDDHTYLHYSRDVMDLMTQLRKDWGLTYPEEE
;
A
#
# COMPACT_ATOMS: atom_id res chain seq x y z
N MET A 1 -11.74 -25.05 10.55
CA MET A 1 -11.52 -24.11 9.45
C MET A 1 -10.68 -24.83 8.41
N THR A 2 -11.05 -24.79 7.15
CA THR A 2 -10.19 -25.32 6.07
C THR A 2 -8.99 -24.39 5.95
N ASN A 3 -7.77 -24.94 5.94
CA ASN A 3 -6.55 -24.17 5.73
C ASN A 3 -6.61 -23.56 4.31
N GLN A 4 -6.55 -22.25 4.21
CA GLN A 4 -6.53 -21.50 2.95
C GLN A 4 -5.11 -21.11 2.53
N ILE A 5 -4.12 -21.37 3.40
CA ILE A 5 -2.71 -21.06 3.15
C ILE A 5 -2.05 -22.27 2.52
N LYS A 6 -1.50 -22.09 1.33
CA LYS A 6 -0.87 -23.12 0.50
C LYS A 6 0.67 -23.05 0.53
N TYR A 7 1.20 -21.83 0.77
CA TYR A 7 2.62 -21.51 0.65
C TYR A 7 3.26 -21.22 2.01
N ASN A 8 4.56 -21.39 2.09
CA ASN A 8 5.36 -21.06 3.28
C ASN A 8 5.74 -19.59 3.28
N TRP A 9 5.15 -18.84 4.17
CA TRP A 9 5.40 -17.42 4.36
C TRP A 9 6.54 -17.17 5.36
N ALA A 10 7.46 -16.29 4.99
CA ALA A 10 8.46 -15.73 5.89
C ALA A 10 8.17 -14.26 6.17
N SER A 11 8.29 -13.83 7.43
CA SER A 11 8.24 -12.41 7.78
C SER A 11 9.65 -11.84 7.89
N LEU A 12 9.93 -10.78 7.13
CA LEU A 12 11.13 -9.97 7.27
C LEU A 12 10.75 -8.68 7.99
N GLY A 13 10.99 -8.69 9.31
CA GLY A 13 10.53 -7.68 10.25
C GLY A 13 9.54 -8.24 11.26
N THR A 14 9.45 -7.58 12.43
CA THR A 14 8.63 -8.00 13.58
C THR A 14 7.81 -6.83 14.16
N GLY A 15 7.56 -5.80 13.33
CA GLY A 15 6.84 -4.60 13.69
C GLY A 15 5.34 -4.82 13.89
N VAL A 16 4.61 -3.72 14.09
CA VAL A 16 3.15 -3.77 14.33
C VAL A 16 2.44 -4.49 13.17
N ILE A 17 2.77 -4.14 11.93
CA ILE A 17 2.08 -4.72 10.77
C ILE A 17 2.46 -6.20 10.56
N ALA A 18 3.68 -6.63 10.90
CA ALA A 18 4.05 -8.04 10.89
C ALA A 18 3.23 -8.87 11.89
N ASN A 19 2.87 -8.28 13.05
CA ASN A 19 1.95 -8.92 13.99
C ASN A 19 0.54 -9.05 13.42
N GLU A 20 0.05 -8.05 12.67
CA GLU A 20 -1.25 -8.14 12.00
C GLU A 20 -1.24 -9.23 10.90
N LEU A 21 -0.15 -9.35 10.14
CA LEU A 21 -0.01 -10.43 9.14
C LEU A 21 -0.01 -11.82 9.79
N ALA A 22 0.76 -12.02 10.87
CA ALA A 22 0.77 -13.30 11.58
C ALA A 22 -0.65 -13.69 12.03
N GLN A 23 -1.41 -12.75 12.60
CA GLN A 23 -2.80 -12.95 13.00
C GLN A 23 -3.72 -13.22 11.79
N ALA A 24 -3.46 -12.58 10.64
CA ALA A 24 -4.24 -12.81 9.41
C ALA A 24 -4.02 -14.25 8.90
N LEU A 25 -2.77 -14.73 8.89
CA LEU A 25 -2.45 -16.10 8.51
C LEU A 25 -3.10 -17.13 9.47
N GLU A 26 -3.04 -16.89 10.79
CA GLU A 26 -3.71 -17.75 11.79
C GLU A 26 -5.23 -17.80 11.57
N ALA A 27 -5.86 -16.65 11.29
CA ALA A 27 -7.30 -16.58 11.02
C ALA A 27 -7.71 -17.34 9.73
N LEU A 28 -6.79 -17.47 8.77
CA LEU A 28 -6.95 -18.27 7.55
C LEU A 28 -6.59 -19.75 7.72
N GLY A 29 -6.20 -20.16 8.93
CA GLY A 29 -5.88 -21.54 9.27
C GLY A 29 -4.42 -21.94 9.00
N GLY A 30 -3.55 -20.96 8.65
CA GLY A 30 -2.12 -21.15 8.47
C GLY A 30 -1.29 -20.54 9.59
N LYS A 31 0.01 -20.41 9.37
CA LYS A 31 0.95 -19.68 10.22
C LYS A 31 2.16 -19.24 9.40
N LEU A 32 2.95 -18.31 9.93
CA LEU A 32 4.27 -18.03 9.39
C LEU A 32 5.17 -19.28 9.55
N TYR A 33 5.89 -19.60 8.49
CA TYR A 33 6.90 -20.65 8.49
C TYR A 33 8.18 -20.17 9.20
N SER A 34 8.60 -18.94 8.92
CA SER A 34 9.86 -18.41 9.45
C SER A 34 9.82 -16.91 9.65
N VAL A 35 10.82 -16.40 10.39
CA VAL A 35 11.02 -14.97 10.61
C VAL A 35 12.50 -14.61 10.57
N ALA A 36 12.78 -13.45 9.94
CA ALA A 36 14.07 -12.79 9.98
C ALA A 36 13.90 -11.35 10.50
N ASN A 37 14.80 -10.89 11.35
CA ASN A 37 14.80 -9.51 11.86
C ASN A 37 16.22 -9.04 12.16
N ARG A 38 16.51 -7.76 11.86
CA ARG A 38 17.83 -7.16 12.12
C ARG A 38 18.33 -7.35 13.57
N THR A 39 17.40 -7.34 14.54
CA THR A 39 17.69 -7.68 15.93
C THR A 39 17.18 -9.09 16.18
N TYR A 40 18.08 -10.05 16.26
CA TYR A 40 17.76 -11.48 16.40
C TYR A 40 16.79 -11.77 17.55
N ASP A 41 17.05 -11.21 18.74
CA ASP A 41 16.18 -11.42 19.92
C ASP A 41 14.73 -10.99 19.70
N LYS A 42 14.50 -9.94 18.87
CA LYS A 42 13.13 -9.57 18.48
C LYS A 42 12.49 -10.59 17.57
N GLY A 43 13.26 -11.23 16.72
CA GLY A 43 12.83 -12.36 15.89
C GLY A 43 12.43 -13.55 16.76
N VAL A 44 13.26 -13.90 17.76
CA VAL A 44 12.98 -14.98 18.72
C VAL A 44 11.69 -14.71 19.50
N ALA A 45 11.55 -13.52 20.09
CA ALA A 45 10.34 -13.17 20.83
C ALA A 45 9.07 -13.18 19.97
N PHE A 46 9.19 -12.77 18.70
CA PHE A 46 8.08 -12.83 17.73
C PHE A 46 7.73 -14.28 17.39
N ALA A 47 8.74 -15.14 17.20
CA ALA A 47 8.55 -16.55 16.92
C ALA A 47 7.89 -17.29 18.09
N GLU A 48 8.31 -17.02 19.32
CA GLU A 48 7.68 -17.58 20.54
C GLU A 48 6.20 -17.19 20.61
N LYS A 49 5.89 -15.93 20.29
CA LYS A 49 4.51 -15.41 20.34
C LYS A 49 3.56 -16.13 19.37
N TYR A 50 4.02 -16.44 18.16
CA TYR A 50 3.20 -17.00 17.07
C TYR A 50 3.51 -18.47 16.76
N GLY A 51 4.30 -19.16 17.56
CA GLY A 51 4.65 -20.57 17.34
C GLY A 51 5.40 -20.80 16.03
N ILE A 52 6.26 -19.86 15.63
CA ILE A 52 7.09 -19.96 14.43
C ILE A 52 8.30 -20.83 14.76
N GLU A 53 8.56 -21.83 13.93
CA GLU A 53 9.59 -22.83 14.24
C GLU A 53 11.00 -22.38 13.84
N LYS A 54 11.12 -21.47 12.85
CA LYS A 54 12.39 -21.08 12.26
C LYS A 54 12.66 -19.58 12.42
N VAL A 55 13.77 -19.25 13.07
CA VAL A 55 14.29 -17.89 13.22
C VAL A 55 15.69 -17.85 12.63
N TYR A 56 15.95 -16.91 11.74
CA TYR A 56 17.27 -16.76 11.13
C TYR A 56 18.15 -15.81 11.96
N GLU A 57 19.39 -16.22 12.22
CA GLU A 57 20.37 -15.38 12.91
C GLU A 57 20.81 -14.20 12.02
N GLU A 58 21.02 -14.51 10.73
CA GLU A 58 21.36 -13.52 9.70
C GLU A 58 20.19 -13.39 8.72
N ILE A 59 19.83 -12.14 8.38
CA ILE A 59 18.68 -11.86 7.50
C ILE A 59 18.81 -12.59 6.16
N ASP A 60 20.02 -12.65 5.61
CA ASP A 60 20.23 -13.20 4.26
C ASP A 60 19.88 -14.69 4.15
N GLN A 61 19.88 -15.41 5.26
CA GLN A 61 19.49 -16.82 5.30
C GLN A 61 18.02 -17.06 4.87
N VAL A 62 17.13 -16.07 5.04
CA VAL A 62 15.73 -16.20 4.61
C VAL A 62 15.61 -16.32 3.08
N PHE A 63 16.51 -15.68 2.34
CA PHE A 63 16.51 -15.73 0.88
C PHE A 63 17.06 -17.05 0.35
N GLU A 64 17.97 -17.68 1.09
CA GLU A 64 18.64 -18.94 0.75
C GLU A 64 17.80 -20.19 1.12
N ASP A 65 16.77 -20.02 1.95
CA ASP A 65 15.94 -21.13 2.39
C ASP A 65 15.01 -21.64 1.28
N PRO A 66 15.20 -22.90 0.78
CA PRO A 66 14.38 -23.43 -0.31
C PRO A 66 12.91 -23.67 0.07
N GLU A 67 12.62 -23.78 1.38
CA GLU A 67 11.25 -24.01 1.88
C GLU A 67 10.43 -22.70 1.97
N VAL A 68 11.05 -21.53 1.84
CA VAL A 68 10.34 -20.24 1.81
C VAL A 68 9.83 -19.97 0.40
N ASP A 69 8.51 -19.79 0.26
CA ASP A 69 7.86 -19.45 -1.00
C ASP A 69 7.63 -17.94 -1.13
N ILE A 70 7.06 -17.33 -0.09
CA ILE A 70 6.65 -15.92 -0.08
C ILE A 70 7.32 -15.19 1.08
N ILE A 71 7.94 -14.05 0.78
CA ILE A 71 8.53 -13.17 1.80
C ILE A 71 7.66 -11.93 1.96
N TYR A 72 7.21 -11.68 3.18
CA TYR A 72 6.58 -10.43 3.56
C TYR A 72 7.63 -9.45 4.10
N ILE A 73 7.86 -8.36 3.38
CA ILE A 73 8.82 -7.32 3.77
C ILE A 73 8.08 -6.21 4.52
N SER A 74 8.38 -6.06 5.83
CA SER A 74 7.76 -5.07 6.72
C SER A 74 8.79 -4.24 7.49
N THR A 75 9.90 -3.97 6.83
CA THR A 75 11.01 -3.15 7.33
C THR A 75 10.75 -1.65 7.07
N PRO A 76 11.60 -0.70 7.50
CA PRO A 76 11.46 0.70 7.11
C PRO A 76 11.57 0.92 5.59
N HIS A 77 10.82 1.89 5.05
CA HIS A 77 10.71 2.18 3.60
C HIS A 77 12.06 2.22 2.88
N ASN A 78 13.03 2.92 3.47
CA ASN A 78 14.38 3.09 2.90
C ASN A 78 15.22 1.82 2.83
N THR A 79 14.72 0.71 3.33
CA THR A 79 15.42 -0.60 3.26
C THR A 79 14.75 -1.58 2.30
N HIS A 80 13.55 -1.28 1.82
CA HIS A 80 12.76 -2.21 1.01
C HIS A 80 13.52 -2.67 -0.23
N ILE A 81 14.08 -1.76 -1.02
CA ILE A 81 14.77 -2.10 -2.27
C ILE A 81 15.93 -3.08 -2.07
N ASN A 82 16.67 -2.96 -0.95
CA ASN A 82 17.78 -3.85 -0.66
C ASN A 82 17.33 -5.29 -0.45
N TYR A 83 16.18 -5.47 0.19
CA TYR A 83 15.58 -6.79 0.42
C TYR A 83 14.82 -7.31 -0.80
N LEU A 84 14.15 -6.43 -1.55
CA LEU A 84 13.50 -6.76 -2.83
C LEU A 84 14.50 -7.36 -3.80
N ARG A 85 15.67 -6.72 -4.00
CA ARG A 85 16.74 -7.22 -4.86
C ARG A 85 17.15 -8.65 -4.50
N LYS A 86 17.36 -8.92 -3.22
CA LYS A 86 17.80 -10.23 -2.73
C LYS A 86 16.70 -11.30 -2.87
N ALA A 87 15.49 -10.97 -2.42
CA ALA A 87 14.37 -11.90 -2.44
C ALA A 87 13.98 -12.30 -3.88
N LEU A 88 13.83 -11.31 -4.77
CA LEU A 88 13.43 -11.56 -6.15
C LEU A 88 14.51 -12.29 -6.93
N ALA A 89 15.80 -11.93 -6.77
CA ALA A 89 16.91 -12.64 -7.38
C ALA A 89 17.07 -14.10 -6.88
N ALA A 90 16.63 -14.38 -5.65
CA ALA A 90 16.60 -15.72 -5.07
C ALA A 90 15.36 -16.53 -5.48
N GLY A 91 14.51 -16.01 -6.38
CA GLY A 91 13.32 -16.70 -6.85
C GLY A 91 12.19 -16.75 -5.82
N LYS A 92 12.13 -15.80 -4.88
CA LYS A 92 11.06 -15.72 -3.88
C LYS A 92 9.97 -14.78 -4.34
N HIS A 93 8.70 -15.16 -4.15
CA HIS A 93 7.57 -14.24 -4.28
C HIS A 93 7.60 -13.22 -3.14
N VAL A 94 7.16 -11.99 -3.39
CA VAL A 94 7.25 -10.93 -2.38
C VAL A 94 5.95 -10.15 -2.27
N LEU A 95 5.45 -10.02 -1.04
CA LEU A 95 4.50 -9.00 -0.62
C LEU A 95 5.26 -7.97 0.20
N CYS A 96 5.40 -6.75 -0.31
CA CYS A 96 6.18 -5.69 0.32
C CYS A 96 5.27 -4.60 0.87
N GLU A 97 5.50 -4.18 2.11
CA GLU A 97 4.77 -3.06 2.72
C GLU A 97 4.88 -1.77 1.89
N LYS A 98 3.84 -0.96 2.04
CA LYS A 98 3.75 0.37 1.43
C LYS A 98 4.65 1.37 2.21
N SER A 99 5.24 2.35 1.59
CA SER A 99 5.44 2.46 0.14
C SER A 99 6.48 1.46 -0.30
N ILE A 100 6.19 0.75 -1.38
CA ILE A 100 6.99 -0.41 -1.80
C ILE A 100 8.47 -0.08 -2.05
N THR A 101 8.76 1.12 -2.58
CA THR A 101 10.11 1.66 -2.80
C THR A 101 10.14 3.15 -2.48
N LEU A 102 11.31 3.79 -2.56
CA LEU A 102 11.43 5.24 -2.39
C LEU A 102 11.08 6.00 -3.69
N ASN A 103 11.34 5.40 -4.84
CA ASN A 103 11.13 6.05 -6.14
C ASN A 103 10.78 5.04 -7.23
N SER A 104 10.40 5.56 -8.40
CA SER A 104 10.00 4.77 -9.56
C SER A 104 11.14 3.96 -10.20
N GLU A 105 12.39 4.41 -10.10
CA GLU A 105 13.55 3.68 -10.63
C GLU A 105 13.79 2.39 -9.84
N GLU A 106 13.73 2.47 -8.50
CA GLU A 106 13.81 1.30 -7.62
C GLU A 106 12.65 0.31 -7.88
N LEU A 107 11.43 0.83 -8.08
CA LEU A 107 10.29 -0.04 -8.37
C LEU A 107 10.42 -0.70 -9.74
N ALA A 108 10.88 0.04 -10.76
CA ALA A 108 11.11 -0.53 -12.09
C ALA A 108 12.18 -1.64 -12.07
N GLU A 109 13.24 -1.47 -11.28
CA GLU A 109 14.25 -2.50 -11.04
C GLU A 109 13.64 -3.75 -10.37
N ALA A 110 12.85 -3.56 -9.32
CA ALA A 110 12.20 -4.66 -8.61
C ALA A 110 11.21 -5.42 -9.52
N ILE A 111 10.41 -4.72 -10.33
CA ILE A 111 9.50 -5.33 -11.31
C ILE A 111 10.29 -6.17 -12.31
N LYS A 112 11.36 -5.61 -12.86
CA LYS A 112 12.22 -6.35 -13.83
C LYS A 112 12.81 -7.61 -13.21
N LEU A 113 13.31 -7.54 -11.97
CA LEU A 113 13.83 -8.72 -11.26
C LEU A 113 12.75 -9.78 -11.04
N ALA A 114 11.51 -9.37 -10.69
CA ALA A 114 10.40 -10.29 -10.53
C ALA A 114 10.05 -11.01 -11.85
N GLU A 115 10.01 -10.26 -12.95
CA GLU A 115 9.76 -10.81 -14.31
C GLU A 115 10.87 -11.79 -14.75
N GLU A 116 12.14 -11.41 -14.60
CA GLU A 116 13.29 -12.23 -14.97
C GLU A 116 13.38 -13.55 -14.19
N ASN A 117 12.93 -13.55 -12.93
CA ASN A 117 12.94 -14.74 -12.06
C ASN A 117 11.58 -15.44 -11.99
N HIS A 118 10.59 -15.01 -12.77
CA HIS A 118 9.24 -15.59 -12.84
C HIS A 118 8.54 -15.70 -11.48
N VAL A 119 8.72 -14.67 -10.64
CA VAL A 119 8.08 -14.58 -9.32
C VAL A 119 7.07 -13.44 -9.28
N LYS A 120 6.15 -13.51 -8.31
CA LYS A 120 5.16 -12.46 -8.08
C LYS A 120 5.72 -11.43 -7.12
N LEU A 121 5.47 -10.15 -7.44
CA LEU A 121 5.71 -8.99 -6.58
C LEU A 121 4.39 -8.25 -6.41
N ALA A 122 4.04 -7.91 -5.17
CA ALA A 122 2.89 -7.08 -4.84
C ALA A 122 3.23 -6.08 -3.74
N GLU A 123 2.58 -4.92 -3.77
CA GLU A 123 2.59 -3.96 -2.67
C GLU A 123 1.45 -4.29 -1.69
N ALA A 124 1.75 -4.32 -0.40
CA ALA A 124 0.76 -4.48 0.66
C ALA A 124 -0.04 -3.17 0.84
N MET A 125 -0.80 -2.84 -0.20
CA MET A 125 -1.68 -1.69 -0.26
C MET A 125 -3.12 -2.14 -0.04
N THR A 126 -3.60 -2.08 1.20
CA THR A 126 -4.93 -2.56 1.59
C THR A 126 -6.06 -2.12 0.67
N ILE A 127 -6.00 -0.89 0.12
CA ILE A 127 -6.97 -0.36 -0.84
C ILE A 127 -7.23 -1.33 -1.99
N PHE A 128 -6.17 -1.89 -2.58
CA PHE A 128 -6.28 -2.76 -3.74
C PHE A 128 -6.95 -4.11 -3.44
N HIS A 129 -6.94 -4.53 -2.18
CA HIS A 129 -7.40 -5.86 -1.75
C HIS A 129 -8.76 -5.83 -1.03
N MET A 130 -9.22 -4.65 -0.55
CA MET A 130 -10.52 -4.56 0.11
C MET A 130 -11.68 -4.82 -0.86
N PRO A 131 -12.61 -5.74 -0.53
CA PRO A 131 -13.72 -6.11 -1.42
C PRO A 131 -14.62 -4.95 -1.85
N ILE A 132 -14.72 -3.89 -1.05
CA ILE A 132 -15.54 -2.72 -1.38
C ILE A 132 -15.10 -2.05 -2.68
N TYR A 133 -13.78 -2.03 -2.97
CA TYR A 133 -13.27 -1.38 -4.17
C TYR A 133 -13.67 -2.13 -5.44
N ARG A 134 -13.58 -3.46 -5.44
CA ARG A 134 -14.06 -4.31 -6.55
C ARG A 134 -15.56 -4.11 -6.77
N LYS A 135 -16.33 -4.06 -5.67
CA LYS A 135 -17.79 -3.83 -5.75
C LYS A 135 -18.13 -2.45 -6.31
N LEU A 136 -17.39 -1.42 -5.94
CA LEU A 136 -17.58 -0.08 -6.50
C LEU A 136 -17.16 -0.01 -7.97
N SER A 137 -16.06 -0.71 -8.37
CA SER A 137 -15.66 -0.81 -9.78
C SER A 137 -16.77 -1.43 -10.65
N GLU A 138 -17.40 -2.53 -10.22
CA GLU A 138 -18.54 -3.12 -10.92
C GLU A 138 -19.67 -2.11 -11.16
N ILE A 139 -19.97 -1.27 -10.15
CA ILE A 139 -21.03 -0.25 -10.25
C ILE A 139 -20.62 0.87 -11.22
N VAL A 140 -19.36 1.32 -11.15
CA VAL A 140 -18.82 2.35 -12.05
C VAL A 140 -18.83 1.84 -13.51
N GLU A 141 -18.31 0.64 -13.74
CA GLU A 141 -18.26 -0.01 -15.06
C GLU A 141 -19.64 -0.26 -15.67
N SER A 142 -20.67 -0.43 -14.84
CA SER A 142 -22.05 -0.52 -15.33
C SER A 142 -22.54 0.74 -16.05
N GLY A 143 -21.83 1.87 -15.93
CA GLY A 143 -22.22 3.17 -16.47
C GLY A 143 -23.37 3.88 -15.76
N LYS A 144 -23.88 3.30 -14.65
CA LYS A 144 -25.01 3.83 -13.88
C LYS A 144 -24.76 5.27 -13.39
N LEU A 145 -23.50 5.59 -13.01
CA LEU A 145 -23.11 6.90 -12.52
C LEU A 145 -22.67 7.90 -13.61
N GLY A 146 -22.50 7.42 -14.86
CA GLY A 146 -21.98 8.24 -15.96
C GLY A 146 -20.45 8.46 -15.82
N PRO A 147 -19.88 9.38 -16.62
CA PRO A 147 -18.44 9.64 -16.60
C PRO A 147 -17.99 10.31 -15.31
N LEU A 148 -16.77 9.95 -14.86
CA LEU A 148 -16.08 10.57 -13.75
C LEU A 148 -15.77 12.05 -14.06
N LYS A 149 -15.89 12.92 -13.07
CA LYS A 149 -15.61 14.34 -13.16
C LYS A 149 -14.52 14.76 -12.19
N VAL A 150 -14.70 14.51 -10.90
CA VAL A 150 -13.74 14.96 -9.89
C VAL A 150 -13.67 13.99 -8.71
N ILE A 151 -12.45 13.79 -8.21
CA ILE A 151 -12.16 13.07 -6.97
C ILE A 151 -11.65 14.05 -5.93
N GLN A 152 -12.12 13.94 -4.70
CA GLN A 152 -11.66 14.75 -3.58
C GLN A 152 -11.20 13.83 -2.46
N MET A 153 -9.91 13.94 -2.10
CA MET A 153 -9.25 13.10 -1.10
C MET A 153 -8.59 13.92 0.00
N ASN A 154 -8.62 13.39 1.20
CA ASN A 154 -7.84 13.93 2.29
C ASN A 154 -7.34 12.83 3.22
N PHE A 155 -6.12 13.01 3.74
CA PHE A 155 -5.56 12.19 4.81
C PHE A 155 -4.76 13.07 5.77
N GLY A 156 -5.33 13.30 6.95
CA GLY A 156 -4.64 13.94 8.08
C GLY A 156 -4.44 12.94 9.21
N SER A 157 -3.20 12.67 9.56
CA SER A 157 -2.81 11.77 10.65
C SER A 157 -1.98 12.54 11.67
N TYR A 158 -2.61 12.99 12.75
CA TYR A 158 -1.89 13.72 13.79
C TYR A 158 -0.77 12.87 14.38
N LYS A 159 0.46 13.34 14.23
CA LYS A 159 1.67 12.80 14.84
C LYS A 159 2.25 13.85 15.78
N GLU A 160 2.86 13.40 16.89
CA GLU A 160 3.65 14.26 17.73
C GLU A 160 4.79 14.90 16.90
N TYR A 161 4.97 16.22 17.08
CA TYR A 161 5.96 16.99 16.31
C TYR A 161 7.37 16.78 16.86
N ASP A 162 7.84 15.55 16.73
CA ASP A 162 9.16 15.09 17.13
C ASP A 162 9.98 14.70 15.89
N MET A 163 11.04 15.47 15.64
CA MET A 163 11.92 15.28 14.46
C MET A 163 12.75 14.01 14.53
N THR A 164 12.80 13.33 15.66
CA THR A 164 13.53 12.05 15.83
C THR A 164 12.66 10.84 15.48
N ASN A 165 11.35 10.98 15.50
CA ASN A 165 10.47 9.88 15.16
C ASN A 165 10.47 9.61 13.63
N ARG A 166 10.09 8.39 13.23
CA ARG A 166 10.13 7.95 11.83
C ARG A 166 9.32 8.83 10.86
N PHE A 167 8.30 9.53 11.34
CA PHE A 167 7.41 10.32 10.49
C PHE A 167 8.04 11.62 10.01
N PHE A 168 8.93 12.19 10.82
CA PHE A 168 9.61 13.45 10.51
C PHE A 168 11.12 13.28 10.29
N ASN A 169 11.64 12.05 10.36
CA ASN A 169 13.08 11.79 10.21
C ASN A 169 13.43 11.46 8.76
N ARG A 170 14.22 12.34 8.11
CA ARG A 170 14.70 12.16 6.74
C ARG A 170 15.52 10.88 6.54
N ASN A 171 16.32 10.49 7.55
CA ASN A 171 17.13 9.26 7.49
C ASN A 171 16.33 7.96 7.62
N LEU A 172 15.02 8.06 7.84
CA LEU A 172 14.09 6.93 7.90
C LEU A 172 13.00 7.02 6.82
N ALA A 173 13.26 7.82 5.78
CA ALA A 173 12.31 8.11 4.72
C ALA A 173 10.94 8.57 5.26
N GLY A 174 10.97 9.52 6.23
CA GLY A 174 9.77 10.15 6.76
C GLY A 174 9.11 11.07 5.73
N GLY A 175 7.94 11.57 6.06
CA GLY A 175 7.14 12.47 5.22
C GLY A 175 5.72 11.99 5.04
N ALA A 176 4.82 12.93 4.78
CA ALA A 176 3.40 12.66 4.59
C ALA A 176 3.13 11.88 3.30
N LEU A 177 3.89 12.16 2.24
CA LEU A 177 3.65 11.56 0.93
C LEU A 177 3.86 10.05 0.96
N LEU A 178 4.99 9.56 1.46
CA LEU A 178 5.28 8.13 1.55
C LEU A 178 4.44 7.42 2.63
N ASP A 179 4.13 8.08 3.76
CA ASP A 179 3.40 7.41 4.85
C ASP A 179 1.89 7.35 4.60
N ILE A 180 1.26 8.46 4.20
CA ILE A 180 -0.18 8.59 4.04
C ILE A 180 -0.63 9.01 2.63
N GLY A 181 0.21 9.71 1.89
CA GLY A 181 -0.08 10.15 0.53
C GLY A 181 -0.21 8.97 -0.44
N VAL A 182 0.57 7.92 -0.25
CA VAL A 182 0.48 6.69 -1.03
C VAL A 182 -0.95 6.11 -1.00
N TYR A 183 -1.65 6.13 0.14
CA TYR A 183 -3.06 5.70 0.20
C TYR A 183 -3.99 6.63 -0.58
N ALA A 184 -3.82 7.94 -0.43
CA ALA A 184 -4.69 8.91 -1.11
C ALA A 184 -4.52 8.85 -2.62
N LEU A 185 -3.28 8.72 -3.11
CA LEU A 185 -2.96 8.61 -4.53
C LEU A 185 -3.40 7.23 -5.10
N SER A 186 -3.28 6.15 -4.33
CA SER A 186 -3.81 4.84 -4.73
C SER A 186 -5.32 4.85 -4.89
N PHE A 187 -6.03 5.53 -3.98
CA PHE A 187 -7.47 5.72 -4.12
C PHE A 187 -7.82 6.52 -5.40
N VAL A 188 -7.13 7.63 -5.65
CA VAL A 188 -7.33 8.43 -6.86
C VAL A 188 -7.10 7.57 -8.10
N ARG A 189 -5.97 6.86 -8.14
CA ARG A 189 -5.59 6.05 -9.31
C ARG A 189 -6.54 4.87 -9.55
N TRP A 190 -7.12 4.31 -8.49
CA TRP A 190 -8.12 3.23 -8.61
C TRP A 190 -9.35 3.65 -9.40
N PHE A 191 -9.82 4.88 -9.22
CA PHE A 191 -11.06 5.37 -9.85
C PHE A 191 -10.84 6.16 -11.13
N MET A 192 -9.66 6.77 -11.34
CA MET A 192 -9.35 7.44 -12.60
C MET A 192 -9.20 6.43 -13.74
N THR A 193 -9.76 6.76 -14.90
CA THR A 193 -9.73 5.90 -16.09
C THR A 193 -8.33 5.74 -16.66
N SER A 194 -7.46 6.74 -16.49
CA SER A 194 -6.04 6.69 -16.85
C SER A 194 -5.17 7.34 -15.80
N GLN A 195 -3.85 7.14 -15.91
CA GLN A 195 -2.85 7.78 -15.04
C GLN A 195 -2.92 9.31 -15.20
N PRO A 196 -2.85 10.09 -14.10
CA PRO A 196 -2.70 11.53 -14.18
C PRO A 196 -1.47 11.95 -14.99
N THR A 197 -1.65 12.93 -15.88
CA THR A 197 -0.59 13.47 -16.77
C THR A 197 -0.15 14.86 -16.38
N GLU A 198 -0.97 15.58 -15.60
CA GLU A 198 -0.66 16.92 -15.12
C GLU A 198 -0.81 16.99 -13.59
N MET A 199 0.14 17.65 -12.95
CA MET A 199 0.17 17.84 -11.49
C MET A 199 0.52 19.28 -11.15
N VAL A 200 -0.21 19.85 -10.18
CA VAL A 200 0.14 21.10 -9.50
C VAL A 200 0.10 20.86 -8.01
N SER A 201 1.15 21.25 -7.31
CA SER A 201 1.22 20.99 -5.88
C SER A 201 1.89 22.11 -5.09
N GLN A 202 1.55 22.18 -3.80
CA GLN A 202 2.25 22.97 -2.80
C GLN A 202 2.60 22.07 -1.62
N VAL A 203 3.79 22.27 -1.07
CA VAL A 203 4.31 21.50 0.06
C VAL A 203 4.75 22.44 1.19
N LYS A 204 4.55 22.01 2.41
CA LYS A 204 5.19 22.54 3.60
C LYS A 204 6.16 21.48 4.12
N LEU A 205 7.45 21.83 4.17
CA LEU A 205 8.47 20.96 4.71
C LEU A 205 8.60 21.14 6.23
N ALA A 206 8.85 20.04 6.92
CA ALA A 206 9.29 20.02 8.31
C ALA A 206 10.74 20.53 8.45
N PRO A 207 11.23 20.89 9.65
CA PRO A 207 12.61 21.30 9.85
C PRO A 207 13.68 20.30 9.38
N THR A 208 13.33 19.02 9.28
CA THR A 208 14.20 17.94 8.79
C THR A 208 14.26 17.85 7.27
N GLY A 209 13.43 18.64 6.55
CA GLY A 209 13.35 18.65 5.10
C GLY A 209 12.36 17.64 4.49
N VAL A 210 11.68 16.82 5.30
CA VAL A 210 10.60 15.95 4.80
C VAL A 210 9.29 16.73 4.67
N ASP A 211 8.39 16.27 3.81
CA ASP A 211 7.07 16.87 3.64
C ASP A 211 6.18 16.59 4.86
N GLU A 212 5.72 17.65 5.50
CA GLU A 212 4.81 17.58 6.66
C GLU A 212 3.36 17.72 6.20
N GLN A 213 3.12 18.51 5.14
CA GLN A 213 1.80 18.84 4.64
C GLN A 213 1.88 19.14 3.13
N ALA A 214 0.91 18.65 2.37
CA ALA A 214 0.83 18.91 0.93
C ALA A 214 -0.61 19.11 0.46
N GLY A 215 -0.77 19.94 -0.57
CA GLY A 215 -1.96 20.07 -1.41
C GLY A 215 -1.59 19.74 -2.85
N ILE A 216 -2.33 18.84 -3.50
CA ILE A 216 -2.03 18.32 -4.82
C ILE A 216 -3.30 18.39 -5.67
N LEU A 217 -3.17 18.89 -6.89
CA LEU A 217 -4.18 18.84 -7.94
C LEU A 217 -3.65 17.98 -9.09
N LEU A 218 -4.44 17.04 -9.55
CA LEU A 218 -4.12 16.10 -10.61
C LEU A 218 -5.15 16.19 -11.72
N THR A 219 -4.72 15.99 -12.97
CA THR A 219 -5.60 15.87 -14.14
C THR A 219 -5.06 14.76 -15.06
N ASN A 220 -5.94 13.96 -15.66
CA ASN A 220 -5.56 12.98 -16.68
C ASN A 220 -5.95 13.43 -18.09
N ALA A 221 -5.65 12.61 -19.09
CA ALA A 221 -5.92 12.92 -20.51
C ALA A 221 -7.43 13.04 -20.83
N GLU A 222 -8.27 12.39 -20.04
CA GLU A 222 -9.73 12.42 -20.15
C GLU A 222 -10.37 13.66 -19.51
N GLY A 223 -9.55 14.53 -18.87
CA GLY A 223 -10.00 15.72 -18.17
C GLY A 223 -10.63 15.44 -16.80
N GLU A 224 -10.44 14.24 -16.26
CA GLU A 224 -10.81 13.91 -14.88
C GLU A 224 -9.86 14.59 -13.92
N MET A 225 -10.38 15.16 -12.85
CA MET A 225 -9.57 15.91 -11.88
C MET A 225 -9.57 15.24 -10.52
N ALA A 226 -8.47 15.36 -9.76
CA ALA A 226 -8.44 14.99 -8.36
C ALA A 226 -7.74 16.05 -7.50
N THR A 227 -8.26 16.25 -6.29
CA THR A 227 -7.61 17.06 -5.27
C THR A 227 -7.24 16.18 -4.08
N VAL A 228 -5.99 16.31 -3.60
CA VAL A 228 -5.48 15.56 -2.45
C VAL A 228 -4.90 16.53 -1.43
N THR A 229 -5.29 16.40 -0.16
CA THR A 229 -4.67 17.14 0.94
C THR A 229 -4.11 16.18 1.98
N LEU A 230 -2.86 16.41 2.38
CA LEU A 230 -2.11 15.58 3.31
C LEU A 230 -1.63 16.40 4.51
N SER A 231 -1.63 15.83 5.71
CA SER A 231 -0.96 16.41 6.87
C SER A 231 -0.56 15.37 7.89
N LEU A 232 0.70 15.42 8.38
CA LEU A 232 1.18 14.63 9.51
C LEU A 232 0.97 15.30 10.87
N HIS A 233 0.57 16.57 10.92
CA HIS A 233 0.41 17.32 12.16
C HIS A 233 -1.00 17.91 12.33
N ALA A 234 -1.95 17.49 11.50
CA ALA A 234 -3.37 17.80 11.66
C ALA A 234 -4.20 16.54 11.39
N LYS A 235 -5.17 16.28 12.25
CA LYS A 235 -6.11 15.17 12.00
C LYS A 235 -7.22 15.64 11.07
N GLN A 236 -7.49 14.83 10.04
CA GLN A 236 -8.62 15.00 9.12
C GLN A 236 -9.42 13.69 9.05
N PRO A 237 -10.70 13.73 8.70
CA PRO A 237 -11.43 12.52 8.36
C PRO A 237 -10.74 11.82 7.17
N LYS A 238 -10.61 10.50 7.21
CA LYS A 238 -10.17 9.72 6.05
C LYS A 238 -11.38 9.52 5.14
N ARG A 239 -11.63 10.46 4.25
CA ARG A 239 -12.77 10.47 3.35
C ARG A 239 -12.34 10.66 1.92
N GLY A 240 -12.83 9.81 1.02
CA GLY A 240 -12.79 10.00 -0.42
C GLY A 240 -14.19 10.28 -0.96
N THR A 241 -14.29 11.26 -1.85
CA THR A 241 -15.51 11.55 -2.61
C THR A 241 -15.19 11.45 -4.09
N ILE A 242 -15.95 10.65 -4.83
CA ILE A 242 -15.81 10.43 -6.27
C ILE A 242 -17.09 10.92 -6.93
N ALA A 243 -17.03 12.05 -7.63
CA ALA A 243 -18.18 12.68 -8.26
C ALA A 243 -18.24 12.36 -9.76
N TYR A 244 -19.37 11.83 -10.16
CA TYR A 244 -19.73 11.47 -11.52
C TYR A 244 -20.84 12.39 -12.04
N ASP A 245 -21.20 12.25 -13.30
CA ASP A 245 -22.25 13.04 -13.94
C ASP A 245 -23.64 12.82 -13.29
N LYS A 246 -23.94 11.59 -12.87
CA LYS A 246 -25.25 11.20 -12.34
C LYS A 246 -25.29 10.91 -10.85
N GLY A 247 -24.21 11.19 -10.12
CA GLY A 247 -24.14 10.94 -8.67
C GLY A 247 -22.72 11.04 -8.14
N TYR A 248 -22.58 10.79 -6.85
CA TYR A 248 -21.28 10.69 -6.23
C TYR A 248 -21.22 9.56 -5.23
N ILE A 249 -20.00 9.06 -5.01
CA ILE A 249 -19.69 8.03 -4.02
C ILE A 249 -18.92 8.68 -2.88
N GLU A 250 -19.30 8.43 -1.64
CA GLU A 250 -18.52 8.75 -0.44
C GLU A 250 -18.03 7.47 0.22
N LEU A 251 -16.73 7.39 0.47
CA LEU A 251 -16.11 6.27 1.18
C LEU A 251 -15.29 6.81 2.35
N TYR A 252 -15.63 6.35 3.56
CA TYR A 252 -14.97 6.70 4.81
C TYR A 252 -14.00 5.61 5.24
N GLU A 253 -12.96 6.01 6.00
CA GLU A 253 -11.89 5.11 6.47
C GLU A 253 -11.29 4.28 5.32
N TYR A 254 -11.17 4.92 4.17
CA TYR A 254 -10.90 4.34 2.87
C TYR A 254 -9.64 3.44 2.78
N PRO A 255 -8.58 3.57 3.61
CA PRO A 255 -7.47 2.61 3.55
C PRO A 255 -7.89 1.16 3.83
N ARG A 256 -8.93 0.97 4.66
CA ARG A 256 -9.54 -0.33 4.97
C ARG A 256 -11.07 -0.21 4.97
N GLY A 257 -11.59 0.48 3.94
CA GLY A 257 -13.02 0.75 3.81
C GLY A 257 -13.84 -0.52 3.63
N GLN A 258 -15.04 -0.53 4.22
CA GLN A 258 -16.02 -1.62 4.07
C GLN A 258 -17.41 -1.12 3.70
N LYS A 259 -17.59 0.21 3.67
CA LYS A 259 -18.89 0.84 3.41
C LYS A 259 -18.72 2.11 2.60
N ALA A 260 -19.53 2.27 1.58
CA ALA A 260 -19.67 3.47 0.77
C ALA A 260 -21.14 3.88 0.67
N VAL A 261 -21.36 5.16 0.41
CA VAL A 261 -22.70 5.70 0.12
C VAL A 261 -22.68 6.33 -1.26
N ILE A 262 -23.60 5.90 -2.11
CA ILE A 262 -23.84 6.51 -3.42
C ILE A 262 -25.04 7.43 -3.27
N THR A 263 -24.91 8.69 -3.72
CA THR A 263 -26.02 9.64 -3.80
C THR A 263 -26.27 9.98 -5.25
N TYR A 264 -27.50 9.76 -5.73
CA TYR A 264 -27.88 10.02 -7.12
C TYR A 264 -28.30 11.47 -7.33
N THR A 265 -27.85 12.10 -8.43
CA THR A 265 -28.12 13.51 -8.72
C THR A 265 -29.60 13.75 -9.08
N GLU A 266 -30.27 12.78 -9.70
CA GLU A 266 -31.62 12.94 -10.26
C GLU A 266 -32.66 13.22 -9.18
N ASP A 267 -32.61 12.49 -8.07
CA ASP A 267 -33.66 12.55 -7.02
C ASP A 267 -33.10 12.66 -5.59
N GLY A 268 -31.75 12.69 -5.44
CA GLY A 268 -31.08 12.72 -4.15
C GLY A 268 -31.17 11.40 -3.36
N SER A 269 -31.66 10.34 -3.97
CA SER A 269 -31.74 9.02 -3.33
C SER A 269 -30.34 8.49 -3.01
N GLN A 270 -30.28 7.67 -1.98
CA GLN A 270 -29.02 7.09 -1.51
C GLN A 270 -29.05 5.57 -1.57
N GLU A 271 -27.93 4.99 -1.98
CA GLU A 271 -27.68 3.55 -1.96
C GLU A 271 -26.44 3.28 -1.09
N VAL A 272 -26.59 2.40 -0.11
CA VAL A 272 -25.49 1.97 0.76
C VAL A 272 -24.87 0.70 0.19
N ILE A 273 -23.57 0.73 -0.04
CA ILE A 273 -22.78 -0.41 -0.51
C ILE A 273 -21.90 -0.88 0.63
N GLU A 274 -21.99 -2.15 0.98
CA GLU A 274 -21.15 -2.78 2.00
C GLU A 274 -20.49 -4.03 1.40
N ALA A 275 -19.17 -4.14 1.57
CA ALA A 275 -18.40 -5.31 1.16
C ALA A 275 -17.08 -5.41 1.93
N GLY A 276 -16.75 -6.61 2.37
CA GLY A 276 -15.58 -6.89 3.17
C GLY A 276 -15.74 -6.44 4.64
N GLU A 277 -14.66 -6.60 5.38
CA GLU A 277 -14.56 -6.25 6.80
C GLU A 277 -13.21 -5.58 7.06
N THR A 278 -13.20 -4.40 7.67
CA THR A 278 -11.96 -3.64 8.00
C THR A 278 -10.93 -4.49 8.77
N ALA A 279 -11.40 -5.32 9.70
CA ALA A 279 -10.55 -6.19 10.52
C ALA A 279 -9.87 -7.33 9.72
N LYS A 280 -10.35 -7.61 8.51
CA LYS A 280 -9.82 -8.68 7.64
C LYS A 280 -8.92 -8.13 6.51
N ALA A 281 -8.52 -6.87 6.57
CA ALA A 281 -7.77 -6.23 5.48
C ALA A 281 -6.55 -7.03 5.04
N LEU A 282 -5.70 -7.46 5.99
CA LEU A 282 -4.51 -8.26 5.66
C LEU A 282 -4.85 -9.70 5.23
N GLN A 283 -6.01 -10.23 5.64
CA GLN A 283 -6.45 -11.53 5.13
C GLN A 283 -6.74 -11.47 3.63
N TYR A 284 -7.30 -10.34 3.14
CA TYR A 284 -7.53 -10.15 1.70
C TYR A 284 -6.22 -10.01 0.93
N GLU A 285 -5.23 -9.28 1.46
CA GLU A 285 -3.89 -9.20 0.87
C GLU A 285 -3.22 -10.58 0.76
N VAL A 286 -3.28 -11.36 1.83
CA VAL A 286 -2.74 -12.73 1.86
C VAL A 286 -3.44 -13.61 0.82
N LEU A 287 -4.76 -13.60 0.75
CA LEU A 287 -5.54 -14.42 -0.19
C LEU A 287 -5.27 -14.06 -1.64
N ASP A 288 -5.18 -12.75 -1.95
CA ASP A 288 -4.87 -12.28 -3.30
C ASP A 288 -3.43 -12.67 -3.70
N MET A 289 -2.45 -12.60 -2.77
CA MET A 289 -1.09 -13.04 -3.04
C MET A 289 -0.99 -14.56 -3.24
N GLU A 290 -1.69 -15.36 -2.41
CA GLU A 290 -1.79 -16.81 -2.56
C GLU A 290 -2.37 -17.19 -3.94
N ALA A 291 -3.44 -16.52 -4.37
CA ALA A 291 -4.07 -16.73 -5.67
C ALA A 291 -3.14 -16.36 -6.83
N ALA A 292 -2.43 -15.23 -6.72
CA ALA A 292 -1.48 -14.78 -7.73
C ALA A 292 -0.31 -15.77 -7.89
N VAL A 293 0.23 -16.28 -6.79
CA VAL A 293 1.31 -17.28 -6.81
C VAL A 293 0.82 -18.61 -7.38
N ALA A 294 -0.42 -19.01 -7.06
CA ALA A 294 -1.05 -20.21 -7.61
C ALA A 294 -1.39 -20.09 -9.12
N GLY A 295 -1.31 -18.89 -9.69
CA GLY A 295 -1.71 -18.62 -11.08
C GLY A 295 -3.24 -18.69 -11.28
N GLU A 296 -4.02 -18.55 -10.22
CA GLU A 296 -5.49 -18.58 -10.25
C GLU A 296 -6.06 -17.22 -10.66
N ASP A 297 -5.53 -16.14 -10.06
CA ASP A 297 -5.96 -14.76 -10.34
C ASP A 297 -4.81 -13.79 -10.05
N ASP A 298 -4.60 -12.77 -10.87
CA ASP A 298 -3.50 -11.82 -10.66
C ASP A 298 -3.99 -10.48 -10.08
N HIS A 299 -4.32 -10.51 -8.79
CA HIS A 299 -4.72 -9.34 -8.02
C HIS A 299 -3.52 -8.68 -7.31
N THR A 300 -2.34 -8.70 -7.91
CA THR A 300 -1.17 -7.97 -7.38
C THR A 300 -1.31 -6.46 -7.55
N TYR A 301 -2.09 -6.01 -8.53
CA TYR A 301 -2.34 -4.60 -8.87
C TYR A 301 -1.06 -3.75 -9.02
N LEU A 302 0.06 -4.40 -9.34
CA LEU A 302 1.39 -3.78 -9.39
C LEU A 302 1.47 -2.60 -10.37
N HIS A 303 0.63 -2.61 -11.42
CA HIS A 303 0.51 -1.48 -12.35
C HIS A 303 0.00 -0.20 -11.66
N TYR A 304 -0.93 -0.30 -10.68
CA TYR A 304 -1.35 0.85 -9.88
C TYR A 304 -0.24 1.33 -8.94
N SER A 305 0.48 0.41 -8.30
CA SER A 305 1.64 0.76 -7.47
C SER A 305 2.69 1.52 -8.27
N ARG A 306 2.96 1.09 -9.53
CA ARG A 306 3.87 1.79 -10.44
C ARG A 306 3.39 3.20 -10.76
N ASP A 307 2.13 3.35 -11.19
CA ASP A 307 1.56 4.64 -11.54
C ASP A 307 1.59 5.61 -10.34
N VAL A 308 1.28 5.13 -9.13
CA VAL A 308 1.35 5.93 -7.89
C VAL A 308 2.78 6.29 -7.53
N MET A 309 3.73 5.37 -7.67
CA MET A 309 5.14 5.64 -7.41
C MET A 309 5.72 6.67 -8.38
N ASP A 310 5.32 6.64 -9.65
CA ASP A 310 5.69 7.66 -10.64
C ASP A 310 5.21 9.06 -10.21
N LEU A 311 3.95 9.18 -9.77
CA LEU A 311 3.40 10.42 -9.22
C LEU A 311 4.18 10.90 -7.99
N MET A 312 4.44 10.02 -7.02
CA MET A 312 5.18 10.38 -5.81
C MET A 312 6.62 10.79 -6.10
N THR A 313 7.27 10.11 -7.04
CA THR A 313 8.63 10.46 -7.47
C THR A 313 8.66 11.84 -8.10
N GLN A 314 7.73 12.16 -8.99
CA GLN A 314 7.66 13.47 -9.62
C GLN A 314 7.35 14.57 -8.60
N LEU A 315 6.39 14.35 -7.68
CA LEU A 315 6.06 15.31 -6.61
C LEU A 315 7.29 15.62 -5.74
N ARG A 316 8.02 14.59 -5.30
CA ARG A 316 9.25 14.80 -4.50
C ARG A 316 10.32 15.55 -5.27
N LYS A 317 10.47 15.26 -6.56
CA LYS A 317 11.40 15.98 -7.44
C LYS A 317 11.04 17.47 -7.55
N ASP A 318 9.75 17.78 -7.74
CA ASP A 318 9.26 19.15 -7.81
C ASP A 318 9.45 19.91 -6.49
N TRP A 319 9.40 19.21 -5.35
CA TRP A 319 9.63 19.77 -4.02
C TRP A 319 11.11 19.86 -3.63
N GLY A 320 12.03 19.29 -4.43
CA GLY A 320 13.45 19.19 -4.10
C GLY A 320 13.71 18.27 -2.89
N LEU A 321 12.84 17.26 -2.68
CA LEU A 321 12.93 16.32 -1.57
C LEU A 321 13.60 15.01 -2.04
N THR A 322 14.79 14.72 -1.50
CA THR A 322 15.53 13.47 -1.68
C THR A 322 15.84 12.84 -0.34
N TYR A 323 16.01 11.53 -0.30
CA TYR A 323 16.45 10.80 0.89
C TYR A 323 17.95 10.46 0.78
N PRO A 324 18.65 10.20 1.92
CA PRO A 324 20.08 9.89 1.88
C PRO A 324 20.44 8.70 1.00
N GLU A 325 19.55 7.73 0.84
CA GLU A 325 19.75 6.53 0.02
C GLU A 325 19.74 6.84 -1.49
N GLU A 326 19.27 8.03 -1.87
CA GLU A 326 19.16 8.50 -3.26
C GLU A 326 20.30 9.48 -3.64
N GLU A 327 21.15 9.88 -2.68
CA GLU A 327 22.30 10.77 -2.87
C GLU A 327 23.57 9.94 -3.15
#